data_c552f9bd03a7114f652be50656c74749
#
_entry.id   c552f9bd03a7114f652be50656c74749
#
_cell.length_a   1.000
_cell.length_b   1.000
_cell.length_c   1.000
_cell.angle_alpha   90.00
_cell.angle_beta   90.00
_cell.angle_gamma   90.00
#
_symmetry.space_group_name_H-M   'P 1'
#
loop_
_entity.id
_entity.type
_entity.pdbx_description
1 polymer ?
#
loop_
_entity_poly.entity_id
_entity_poly.type
_entity_poly.pdbx_seq_one_letter_code
_entity_poly.pdbx_strand_id
1 'polypeptide(L)'
;MAERLPRSNGPKRMSVVHEGGCLCGAVRYKTLAPPQRVTICHCTFCQRFTGTAFLVEPIFRKEDVVFSGATAKSYDHRSDSSQQRVTLNFCGQCGTTICLDLARFPEILGVCGGTFDDPNWFDRSRCRHIFTRSAQSGVVLPAGIDLYAEHALGLDGTPSTPTVLAHAWLVTRQKSACP
;
A
#
# COMPACT_ATOMS: atom_id res chain seq x y z
N MET A 1 33.18 -34.72 24.88
CA MET A 1 32.12 -33.79 25.39
C MET A 1 32.32 -32.47 24.71
N ALA A 2 31.49 -32.12 23.72
CA ALA A 2 31.54 -30.86 22.99
C ALA A 2 30.55 -29.89 23.64
N GLU A 3 31.06 -28.86 24.24
CA GLU A 3 30.33 -27.82 24.95
C GLU A 3 29.67 -26.92 23.90
N ARG A 4 28.32 -26.86 23.89
CA ARG A 4 27.54 -25.97 23.02
C ARG A 4 27.62 -24.54 23.55
N LEU A 5 28.28 -23.65 22.81
CA LEU A 5 28.24 -22.23 23.07
C LEU A 5 26.78 -21.70 23.02
N PRO A 6 26.40 -20.78 23.94
CA PRO A 6 25.06 -20.20 23.96
C PRO A 6 24.87 -19.31 22.71
N ARG A 7 23.71 -19.46 22.09
CA ARG A 7 23.31 -18.58 20.97
C ARG A 7 23.16 -17.15 21.49
N SER A 8 23.94 -16.23 20.95
CA SER A 8 23.83 -14.81 21.24
C SER A 8 22.43 -14.32 20.86
N ASN A 9 21.66 -13.87 21.85
CA ASN A 9 20.46 -13.07 21.62
C ASN A 9 20.89 -11.78 20.95
N GLY A 10 20.64 -11.66 19.62
CA GLY A 10 20.79 -10.41 18.92
C GLY A 10 19.92 -9.32 19.55
N PRO A 11 20.25 -8.03 19.34
CA PRO A 11 19.53 -6.94 19.97
C PRO A 11 18.05 -7.04 19.64
N LYS A 12 17.22 -7.05 20.70
CA LYS A 12 15.76 -7.08 20.61
C LYS A 12 15.34 -5.84 19.80
N ARG A 13 14.97 -6.02 18.53
CA ARG A 13 14.47 -4.95 17.66
C ARG A 13 13.28 -4.33 18.40
N MET A 14 13.43 -3.11 18.87
CA MET A 14 12.31 -2.35 19.40
C MET A 14 11.30 -2.24 18.24
N SER A 15 10.18 -2.95 18.35
CA SER A 15 9.08 -2.85 17.41
C SER A 15 8.44 -1.49 17.60
N VAL A 16 8.68 -0.57 16.68
CA VAL A 16 7.96 0.69 16.66
C VAL A 16 6.54 0.34 16.24
N VAL A 17 5.61 0.44 17.19
CA VAL A 17 4.19 0.20 16.98
C VAL A 17 3.57 1.48 16.45
N HIS A 18 2.92 1.41 15.29
CA HIS A 18 2.12 2.51 14.75
C HIS A 18 0.65 2.15 14.85
N GLU A 19 -0.16 3.09 15.27
CA GLU A 19 -1.60 2.95 15.41
C GLU A 19 -2.34 3.73 14.33
N GLY A 20 -3.57 3.33 14.08
CA GLY A 20 -4.43 3.97 13.12
C GLY A 20 -5.87 3.47 13.24
N GLY A 21 -6.73 3.95 12.34
CA GLY A 21 -8.12 3.55 12.32
C GLY A 21 -8.99 4.39 11.41
N CYS A 22 -10.30 4.24 11.57
CA CYS A 22 -11.28 5.00 10.81
C CYS A 22 -11.50 6.40 11.41
N LEU A 23 -12.09 7.28 10.62
CA LEU A 23 -12.37 8.67 10.99
C LEU A 23 -13.20 8.81 12.29
N CYS A 24 -14.17 7.92 12.53
CA CYS A 24 -14.99 7.96 13.74
C CYS A 24 -14.41 7.19 14.94
N GLY A 25 -13.23 6.56 14.79
CA GLY A 25 -12.56 5.80 15.85
C GLY A 25 -13.16 4.43 16.16
N ALA A 26 -14.27 4.02 15.54
CA ALA A 26 -14.94 2.76 15.84
C ALA A 26 -14.10 1.52 15.46
N VAL A 27 -13.36 1.59 14.37
CA VAL A 27 -12.39 0.56 13.94
C VAL A 27 -11.00 1.08 14.15
N ARG A 28 -10.19 0.34 14.90
CA ARG A 28 -8.80 0.68 15.20
C ARG A 28 -7.88 -0.45 14.79
N TYR A 29 -6.63 -0.14 14.56
CA TYR A 29 -5.57 -1.14 14.35
C TYR A 29 -4.24 -0.65 14.90
N LYS A 30 -3.32 -1.60 15.12
CA LYS A 30 -1.91 -1.34 15.40
C LYS A 30 -1.04 -2.27 14.57
N THR A 31 0.16 -1.81 14.20
CA THR A 31 1.17 -2.62 13.53
C THR A 31 2.19 -3.14 14.53
N LEU A 32 2.64 -4.38 14.37
CA LEU A 32 3.60 -5.03 15.26
C LEU A 32 5.03 -5.05 14.69
N ALA A 33 5.17 -4.65 13.41
CA ALA A 33 6.41 -4.60 12.68
C ALA A 33 6.39 -3.45 11.67
N PRO A 34 7.55 -3.02 11.12
CA PRO A 34 7.59 -2.08 10.01
C PRO A 34 6.98 -2.71 8.74
N PRO A 35 6.48 -1.90 7.81
CA PRO A 35 5.97 -2.40 6.54
C PRO A 35 7.10 -3.05 5.75
N GLN A 36 6.78 -4.08 4.99
CA GLN A 36 7.72 -4.70 4.06
C GLN A 36 8.16 -3.71 2.98
N ARG A 37 7.25 -2.83 2.60
CA ARG A 37 7.45 -1.74 1.64
C ARG A 37 6.28 -0.76 1.72
N VAL A 38 6.46 0.41 1.13
CA VAL A 38 5.38 1.36 0.85
C VAL A 38 5.24 1.51 -0.67
N THR A 39 4.01 1.40 -1.15
CA THR A 39 3.68 1.50 -2.58
C THR A 39 2.76 2.69 -2.80
N ILE A 40 2.98 3.44 -3.86
CA ILE A 40 2.05 4.46 -4.35
C ILE A 40 1.39 3.91 -5.61
N CYS A 41 0.11 3.59 -5.52
CA CYS A 41 -0.64 2.95 -6.60
C CYS A 41 -1.52 3.95 -7.35
N HIS A 42 -1.28 4.10 -8.66
CA HIS A 42 -2.01 5.00 -9.55
C HIS A 42 -3.10 4.32 -10.37
N CYS A 43 -3.44 3.04 -10.11
CA CYS A 43 -4.47 2.38 -10.89
C CYS A 43 -5.85 3.02 -10.67
N THR A 44 -6.72 2.92 -11.67
CA THR A 44 -8.06 3.53 -11.65
C THR A 44 -8.95 2.98 -10.52
N PHE A 45 -8.74 1.73 -10.12
CA PHE A 45 -9.42 1.14 -8.97
C PHE A 45 -9.05 1.88 -7.68
N CYS A 46 -7.73 2.05 -7.41
CA CYS A 46 -7.26 2.78 -6.22
C CYS A 46 -7.74 4.23 -6.21
N GLN A 47 -7.67 4.92 -7.35
CA GLN A 47 -8.20 6.28 -7.49
C GLN A 47 -9.69 6.35 -7.15
N ARG A 48 -10.47 5.37 -7.63
CA ARG A 48 -11.93 5.37 -7.46
C ARG A 48 -12.36 5.14 -6.04
N PHE A 49 -11.79 4.14 -5.34
CA PHE A 49 -12.24 3.84 -3.97
C PHE A 49 -11.71 4.83 -2.92
N THR A 50 -10.55 5.49 -3.20
CA THR A 50 -10.01 6.52 -2.32
C THR A 50 -10.57 7.91 -2.59
N GLY A 51 -11.09 8.16 -3.81
CA GLY A 51 -11.46 9.49 -4.27
C GLY A 51 -10.25 10.43 -4.45
N THR A 52 -9.02 9.88 -4.63
CA THR A 52 -7.77 10.63 -4.75
C THR A 52 -7.02 10.26 -6.03
N ALA A 53 -5.92 10.98 -6.34
CA ALA A 53 -5.11 10.70 -7.52
C ALA A 53 -4.32 9.39 -7.44
N PHE A 54 -4.11 8.84 -6.24
CA PHE A 54 -3.39 7.60 -5.97
C PHE A 54 -3.66 7.10 -4.55
N LEU A 55 -3.38 5.83 -4.31
CA LEU A 55 -3.34 5.24 -2.97
C LEU A 55 -1.90 5.23 -2.45
N VAL A 56 -1.66 5.69 -1.24
CA VAL A 56 -0.44 5.41 -0.46
C VAL A 56 -0.69 4.16 0.36
N GLU A 57 0.08 3.10 0.10
CA GLU A 57 -0.20 1.75 0.60
C GLU A 57 1.04 1.14 1.27
N PRO A 58 1.25 1.35 2.58
CA PRO A 58 2.15 0.54 3.39
C PRO A 58 1.69 -0.93 3.39
N ILE A 59 2.59 -1.85 3.02
CA ILE A 59 2.32 -3.27 2.90
C ILE A 59 2.93 -4.01 4.09
N PHE A 60 2.12 -4.73 4.82
CA PHE A 60 2.49 -5.53 5.99
C PHE A 60 2.25 -7.01 5.74
N ARG A 61 2.84 -7.88 6.57
CA ARG A 61 2.29 -9.21 6.74
C ARG A 61 0.96 -9.10 7.48
N LYS A 62 0.01 -9.96 7.18
CA LYS A 62 -1.31 -9.94 7.85
C LYS A 62 -1.19 -10.11 9.35
N GLU A 63 -0.29 -10.98 9.81
CA GLU A 63 -0.01 -11.25 11.22
C GLU A 63 0.54 -10.03 11.98
N ASP A 64 1.13 -9.07 11.26
CA ASP A 64 1.71 -7.85 11.85
C ASP A 64 0.69 -6.72 12.02
N VAL A 65 -0.58 -6.91 11.63
CA VAL A 65 -1.64 -5.90 11.78
C VAL A 65 -2.75 -6.46 12.66
N VAL A 66 -2.93 -5.87 13.84
CA VAL A 66 -3.94 -6.29 14.82
C VAL A 66 -5.06 -5.26 14.87
N PHE A 67 -6.28 -5.70 14.53
CA PHE A 67 -7.48 -4.89 14.59
C PHE A 67 -8.15 -4.95 15.97
N SER A 68 -8.84 -3.86 16.32
CA SER A 68 -9.64 -3.74 17.55
C SER A 68 -10.85 -2.83 17.31
N GLY A 69 -11.77 -2.85 18.27
CA GLY A 69 -13.02 -2.09 18.18
C GLY A 69 -14.10 -2.80 17.36
N ALA A 70 -14.84 -2.04 16.56
CA ALA A 70 -15.91 -2.59 15.73
C ALA A 70 -15.37 -3.40 14.56
N THR A 71 -16.08 -4.44 14.15
CA THR A 71 -15.73 -5.23 12.96
C THR A 71 -15.92 -4.38 11.70
N ALA A 72 -14.87 -4.35 10.86
CA ALA A 72 -14.94 -3.71 9.56
C ALA A 72 -15.94 -4.46 8.65
N LYS A 73 -16.62 -3.73 7.77
CA LYS A 73 -17.36 -4.30 6.64
C LYS A 73 -16.40 -4.51 5.47
N SER A 74 -16.77 -5.38 4.55
CA SER A 74 -15.96 -5.67 3.39
C SER A 74 -16.75 -5.56 2.09
N TYR A 75 -16.03 -5.23 1.01
CA TYR A 75 -16.53 -5.25 -0.35
C TYR A 75 -15.51 -5.96 -1.25
N ASP A 76 -15.97 -6.99 -1.96
CA ASP A 76 -15.15 -7.75 -2.89
C ASP A 76 -15.22 -7.13 -4.29
N HIS A 77 -14.06 -6.83 -4.84
CA HIS A 77 -13.87 -6.36 -6.21
C HIS A 77 -12.99 -7.35 -6.98
N ARG A 78 -13.31 -7.55 -8.25
CA ARG A 78 -12.45 -8.31 -9.16
C ARG A 78 -11.54 -7.36 -9.91
N SER A 79 -10.23 -7.48 -9.73
CA SER A 79 -9.24 -6.64 -10.39
C SER A 79 -9.29 -6.78 -11.91
N ASP A 80 -9.41 -5.67 -12.63
CA ASP A 80 -9.42 -5.67 -14.11
C ASP A 80 -8.09 -6.20 -14.69
N SER A 81 -6.97 -5.94 -14.00
CA SER A 81 -5.64 -6.33 -14.48
C SER A 81 -5.27 -7.79 -14.19
N SER A 82 -5.58 -8.29 -12.98
CA SER A 82 -5.18 -9.62 -12.54
C SER A 82 -6.31 -10.65 -12.52
N GLN A 83 -7.57 -10.20 -12.67
CA GLN A 83 -8.78 -11.03 -12.49
C GLN A 83 -8.87 -11.69 -11.11
N GLN A 84 -7.99 -11.31 -10.17
CA GLN A 84 -8.00 -11.78 -8.79
C GLN A 84 -8.89 -10.88 -7.92
N ARG A 85 -9.40 -11.46 -6.83
CA ARG A 85 -10.20 -10.71 -5.85
C ARG A 85 -9.32 -9.74 -5.07
N VAL A 86 -9.85 -8.53 -4.89
CA VAL A 86 -9.37 -7.51 -3.95
C VAL A 86 -10.51 -7.20 -3.01
N THR A 87 -10.32 -7.42 -1.72
CA THR A 87 -11.33 -7.13 -0.70
C THR A 87 -10.98 -5.82 -0.02
N LEU A 88 -11.84 -4.81 -0.15
CA LEU A 88 -11.75 -3.57 0.60
C LEU A 88 -12.38 -3.77 1.98
N ASN A 89 -11.65 -3.45 3.04
CA ASN A 89 -12.15 -3.46 4.41
C ASN A 89 -12.34 -2.02 4.89
N PHE A 90 -13.55 -1.69 5.31
CA PHE A 90 -13.94 -0.31 5.66
C PHE A 90 -14.82 -0.25 6.91
N CYS A 91 -14.83 0.90 7.56
CA CYS A 91 -15.71 1.14 8.70
C CYS A 91 -17.17 1.21 8.26
N GLY A 92 -18.03 0.39 8.86
CA GLY A 92 -19.45 0.37 8.56
C GLY A 92 -20.22 1.61 9.04
N GLN A 93 -19.62 2.46 9.88
CA GLN A 93 -20.24 3.67 10.42
C GLN A 93 -19.88 4.92 9.59
N CYS A 94 -18.59 5.13 9.30
CA CYS A 94 -18.12 6.34 8.62
C CYS A 94 -17.59 6.12 7.21
N GLY A 95 -17.58 4.87 6.71
CA GLY A 95 -17.15 4.55 5.35
C GLY A 95 -15.64 4.60 5.11
N THR A 96 -14.81 4.96 6.09
CA THR A 96 -13.35 5.01 5.90
C THR A 96 -12.82 3.65 5.50
N THR A 97 -12.21 3.53 4.31
CA THR A 97 -11.48 2.33 3.88
C THR A 97 -10.15 2.27 4.62
N ILE A 98 -9.87 1.13 5.26
CA ILE A 98 -8.71 0.95 6.14
C ILE A 98 -7.64 0.13 5.48
N CYS A 99 -8.00 -0.99 4.85
CA CYS A 99 -7.04 -1.89 4.25
C CYS A 99 -7.63 -2.72 3.11
N LEU A 100 -6.73 -3.33 2.37
CA LEU A 100 -7.02 -4.21 1.24
C LEU A 100 -6.43 -5.59 1.49
N ASP A 101 -7.26 -6.62 1.33
CA ASP A 101 -6.82 -8.00 1.18
C ASP A 101 -6.68 -8.34 -0.30
N LEU A 102 -5.55 -8.92 -0.66
CA LEU A 102 -5.20 -9.19 -2.05
C LEU A 102 -5.12 -10.70 -2.26
N ALA A 103 -6.10 -11.30 -2.96
CA ALA A 103 -6.09 -12.76 -3.21
C ALA A 103 -4.83 -13.23 -3.96
N ARG A 104 -4.22 -12.33 -4.75
CA ARG A 104 -2.94 -12.58 -5.43
C ARG A 104 -1.76 -12.71 -4.45
N PHE A 105 -1.86 -12.11 -3.28
CA PHE A 105 -0.79 -12.07 -2.27
C PHE A 105 -1.40 -12.32 -0.88
N PRO A 106 -1.81 -13.56 -0.59
CA PRO A 106 -2.66 -13.86 0.57
C PRO A 106 -1.99 -13.61 1.93
N GLU A 107 -0.65 -13.55 1.97
CA GLU A 107 0.12 -13.36 3.21
C GLU A 107 0.27 -11.88 3.61
N ILE A 108 -0.15 -10.95 2.76
CA ILE A 108 0.04 -9.53 3.02
C ILE A 108 -1.28 -8.76 3.10
N LEU A 109 -1.21 -7.60 3.74
CA LEU A 109 -2.28 -6.63 3.86
C LEU A 109 -1.77 -5.27 3.40
N GLY A 110 -2.49 -4.63 2.48
CA GLY A 110 -2.26 -3.23 2.11
C GLY A 110 -3.06 -2.31 3.04
N VAL A 111 -2.39 -1.50 3.85
CA VAL A 111 -3.07 -0.53 4.73
C VAL A 111 -3.15 0.82 4.03
N CYS A 112 -4.30 1.51 4.11
CA CYS A 112 -4.43 2.86 3.57
C CYS A 112 -3.58 3.84 4.39
N GLY A 113 -2.52 4.38 3.79
CA GLY A 113 -1.50 5.16 4.52
C GLY A 113 -2.03 6.41 5.21
N GLY A 114 -3.15 6.99 4.74
CA GLY A 114 -3.80 8.13 5.38
C GLY A 114 -4.61 7.79 6.64
N THR A 115 -4.77 6.51 6.98
CA THR A 115 -5.53 6.07 8.17
C THR A 115 -4.67 5.86 9.42
N PHE A 116 -3.35 6.03 9.33
CA PHE A 116 -2.47 6.08 10.50
C PHE A 116 -2.68 7.38 11.28
N ASP A 117 -2.60 7.31 12.61
CA ASP A 117 -2.72 8.48 13.49
C ASP A 117 -1.60 9.51 13.24
N ASP A 118 -0.38 9.02 12.93
CA ASP A 118 0.69 9.82 12.34
C ASP A 118 0.99 9.32 10.92
N PRO A 119 0.45 9.93 9.87
CA PRO A 119 0.68 9.48 8.50
C PRO A 119 2.09 9.83 7.97
N ASN A 120 2.94 10.49 8.74
CA ASN A 120 4.30 10.89 8.36
C ASN A 120 5.38 9.95 8.91
N TRP A 121 5.03 8.88 9.60
CA TRP A 121 5.99 7.97 10.19
C TRP A 121 6.81 7.14 9.18
N PHE A 122 6.39 7.08 7.91
CA PHE A 122 7.11 6.42 6.83
C PHE A 122 7.55 7.40 5.76
N ASP A 123 8.73 7.15 5.19
CA ASP A 123 9.33 8.02 4.17
C ASP A 123 8.69 7.76 2.79
N ARG A 124 7.88 8.70 2.32
CA ARG A 124 7.24 8.64 1.00
C ARG A 124 8.22 8.89 -0.16
N SER A 125 9.34 9.52 0.09
CA SER A 125 10.35 9.78 -0.95
C SER A 125 11.04 8.50 -1.44
N ARG A 126 10.91 7.41 -0.68
CA ARG A 126 11.49 6.09 -1.00
C ARG A 126 10.44 5.07 -1.46
N CYS A 127 9.21 5.50 -1.68
CA CYS A 127 8.10 4.64 -2.08
C CYS A 127 8.14 4.38 -3.58
N ARG A 128 8.09 3.10 -3.99
CA ARG A 128 7.91 2.78 -5.40
C ARG A 128 6.52 3.16 -5.90
N HIS A 129 6.42 3.59 -7.14
CA HIS A 129 5.15 3.86 -7.80
C HIS A 129 4.78 2.73 -8.77
N ILE A 130 3.52 2.31 -8.76
CA ILE A 130 2.98 1.31 -9.68
C ILE A 130 1.77 1.85 -10.44
N PHE A 131 1.51 1.29 -11.61
CA PHE A 131 0.44 1.72 -12.53
C PHE A 131 0.58 3.19 -12.95
N THR A 132 1.82 3.66 -13.13
CA THR A 132 2.10 5.06 -13.48
C THR A 132 1.52 5.48 -14.82
N ARG A 133 1.23 4.52 -15.75
CA ARG A 133 0.50 4.79 -17.00
C ARG A 133 -0.90 5.38 -16.78
N SER A 134 -1.48 5.12 -15.60
CA SER A 134 -2.81 5.62 -15.21
C SER A 134 -2.74 6.84 -14.29
N ALA A 135 -1.53 7.37 -14.01
CA ALA A 135 -1.39 8.56 -13.18
C ALA A 135 -2.17 9.74 -13.74
N GLN A 136 -2.89 10.46 -12.88
CA GLN A 136 -3.69 11.61 -13.28
C GLN A 136 -2.80 12.79 -13.67
N SER A 137 -3.31 13.61 -14.59
CA SER A 137 -2.69 14.90 -14.93
C SER A 137 -2.57 15.77 -13.67
N GLY A 138 -1.42 16.42 -13.51
CA GLY A 138 -1.10 17.19 -12.31
C GLY A 138 -0.35 16.41 -11.23
N VAL A 139 -0.26 15.07 -11.33
CA VAL A 139 0.58 14.27 -10.44
C VAL A 139 2.05 14.46 -10.81
N VAL A 140 2.89 14.65 -9.80
CA VAL A 140 4.35 14.67 -9.97
C VAL A 140 4.91 13.27 -9.67
N LEU A 141 5.55 12.64 -10.65
CA LEU A 141 6.33 11.42 -10.46
C LEU A 141 7.75 11.82 -10.08
N PRO A 142 8.28 11.37 -8.93
CA PRO A 142 9.56 11.84 -8.42
C PRO A 142 10.74 11.24 -9.18
N ALA A 143 11.91 11.91 -9.10
CA ALA A 143 13.18 11.38 -9.59
C ALA A 143 13.78 10.35 -8.62
N GLY A 144 14.63 9.47 -9.13
CA GLY A 144 15.46 8.58 -8.32
C GLY A 144 14.75 7.41 -7.65
N ILE A 145 13.46 7.17 -7.97
CA ILE A 145 12.70 6.03 -7.45
C ILE A 145 12.12 5.15 -8.56
N ASP A 146 11.81 3.91 -8.18
CA ASP A 146 11.27 2.91 -9.08
C ASP A 146 9.84 3.25 -9.50
N LEU A 147 9.64 3.46 -10.79
CA LEU A 147 8.35 3.71 -11.42
C LEU A 147 8.00 2.53 -12.34
N TYR A 148 6.87 1.90 -12.09
CA TYR A 148 6.35 0.80 -12.88
C TYR A 148 5.11 1.26 -13.65
N ALA A 149 5.11 1.12 -14.98
CA ALA A 149 3.96 1.44 -15.82
C ALA A 149 2.72 0.62 -15.43
N GLU A 150 2.95 -0.65 -15.05
CA GLU A 150 1.96 -1.60 -14.52
C GLU A 150 2.33 -1.99 -13.08
N HIS A 151 2.01 -3.22 -12.67
CA HIS A 151 2.47 -3.79 -11.41
C HIS A 151 3.96 -4.15 -11.45
N ALA A 152 4.64 -4.12 -10.29
CA ALA A 152 6.06 -4.48 -10.19
C ALA A 152 6.36 -5.97 -10.42
N LEU A 153 5.31 -6.82 -10.44
CA LEU A 153 5.39 -8.24 -10.76
C LEU A 153 4.40 -8.56 -11.88
N GLY A 154 4.83 -9.29 -12.88
CA GLY A 154 3.96 -9.91 -13.88
C GLY A 154 2.95 -10.89 -13.24
N LEU A 155 1.93 -11.31 -14.00
CA LEU A 155 0.93 -12.27 -13.50
C LEU A 155 1.53 -13.63 -13.18
N ASP A 156 2.60 -13.99 -13.85
CA ASP A 156 3.42 -15.19 -13.65
C ASP A 156 4.41 -15.07 -12.47
N GLY A 157 4.44 -13.93 -11.80
CA GLY A 157 5.35 -13.66 -10.68
C GLY A 157 6.72 -13.10 -11.12
N THR A 158 6.97 -12.94 -12.42
CA THR A 158 8.25 -12.37 -12.90
C THR A 158 8.37 -10.89 -12.49
N PRO A 159 9.56 -10.43 -12.04
CA PRO A 159 9.80 -9.03 -11.76
C PRO A 159 9.72 -8.19 -13.04
N SER A 160 9.00 -7.06 -12.96
CA SER A 160 8.98 -6.05 -14.02
C SER A 160 10.19 -5.11 -13.87
N THR A 161 10.67 -4.57 -14.99
CA THR A 161 11.75 -3.56 -14.98
C THR A 161 11.17 -2.18 -14.68
N PRO A 162 11.66 -1.47 -13.64
CA PRO A 162 11.24 -0.11 -13.36
C PRO A 162 11.87 0.90 -14.32
N THR A 163 11.21 2.04 -14.47
CA THR A 163 11.82 3.26 -15.01
C THR A 163 12.26 4.12 -13.84
N VAL A 164 13.49 4.67 -13.90
CA VAL A 164 13.97 5.64 -12.91
C VAL A 164 14.20 6.96 -13.64
N LEU A 165 13.53 8.01 -13.19
CA LEU A 165 13.66 9.34 -13.79
C LEU A 165 14.87 10.07 -13.23
N ALA A 166 15.60 10.80 -14.11
CA ALA A 166 16.70 11.69 -13.70
C ALA A 166 16.16 12.98 -13.03
N HIS A 167 14.97 13.42 -13.44
CA HIS A 167 14.28 14.61 -12.91
C HIS A 167 12.83 14.28 -12.64
N ALA A 168 12.21 14.97 -11.65
CA ALA A 168 10.79 14.81 -11.39
C ALA A 168 9.96 15.19 -12.63
N TRP A 169 8.91 14.44 -12.90
CA TRP A 169 8.06 14.63 -14.07
C TRP A 169 6.62 14.93 -13.67
N LEU A 170 6.12 16.07 -14.13
CA LEU A 170 4.71 16.41 -14.02
C LEU A 170 3.94 15.66 -15.11
N VAL A 171 3.02 14.81 -14.72
CA VAL A 171 2.13 14.09 -15.63
C VAL A 171 1.20 15.09 -16.31
N THR A 172 1.32 15.22 -17.63
CA THR A 172 0.41 16.01 -18.46
C THR A 172 -0.28 15.08 -19.44
N ARG A 173 -1.60 15.06 -19.47
CA ARG A 173 -2.31 14.41 -20.57
C ARG A 173 -2.38 15.40 -21.73
N GLN A 174 -1.92 14.99 -22.91
CA GLN A 174 -2.38 15.64 -24.14
C GLN A 174 -3.90 15.51 -24.16
N LYS A 175 -4.61 16.63 -24.25
CA LYS A 175 -6.04 16.61 -24.51
C LYS A 175 -6.21 15.89 -25.86
N SER A 176 -6.62 14.62 -25.83
CA SER A 176 -7.32 14.08 -27.00
C SER A 176 -8.52 14.99 -27.17
N ALA A 177 -8.58 15.70 -28.31
CA ALA A 177 -9.75 16.45 -28.66
C ALA A 177 -10.93 15.50 -28.53
N CYS A 178 -11.83 15.80 -27.60
CA CYS A 178 -13.12 15.13 -27.55
C CYS A 178 -13.83 15.43 -28.86
N PRO A 179 -14.28 14.43 -29.65
CA PRO A 179 -15.03 14.65 -30.84
C PRO A 179 -16.34 15.41 -30.58
#